data_a81d18feac164740a7b181e1f0d8bbe4
#
_entry.id   a81d18feac164740a7b181e1f0d8bbe4
#
_cell.length_a   1.000
_cell.length_b   1.000
_cell.length_c   1.000
_cell.angle_alpha   90.00
_cell.angle_beta   90.00
_cell.angle_gamma   90.00
#
_symmetry.space_group_name_H-M   'P 1'
#
loop_
_entity.id
_entity.type
_entity.pdbx_description
1 polymer ?
#
loop_
_entity_poly.entity_id
_entity_poly.type
_entity_poly.pdbx_seq_one_letter_code
_entity_poly.pdbx_strand_id
1 'polypeptide(L)'
;MLEQEHPEHTYFNTDVDELDITDMLAIEQFVTENQIDGIVNCAAYTAVDKAEDNKELCTTLNTVAPSYLASAIEKRGGWMIQISTDYVFNGTKYTPYVETDTPCPDSVYGSTKLAGELGVSKFCKRSMIIRTAWLYSTYGNNFVKTMIRLGKEKPELGVIFDQIGTPTYARDLARVIMVAIEKGIQPGVYHFSNEGVISWYDFTKAIHRLAGITSCHVRPLHTAEFPTPAHRPHYSVLDKTKIKQTYNIEIPYWEESLAECIAKL
;
A
#
# COMPACT_ATOMS: atom_id res chain seq x y z
N MET A 1 -11.44 -12.29 -2.30
CA MET A 1 -12.38 -11.22 -1.90
C MET A 1 -12.98 -10.57 -3.13
N LEU A 2 -12.24 -9.85 -3.97
CA LEU A 2 -12.78 -9.24 -5.19
C LEU A 2 -13.44 -10.26 -6.13
N GLU A 3 -12.79 -11.39 -6.38
CA GLU A 3 -13.33 -12.50 -7.20
C GLU A 3 -14.69 -13.01 -6.72
N GLN A 4 -14.94 -12.99 -5.42
CA GLN A 4 -16.24 -13.39 -4.84
C GLN A 4 -17.30 -12.28 -4.92
N GLU A 5 -16.88 -11.03 -4.83
CA GLU A 5 -17.77 -9.87 -4.88
C GLU A 5 -18.08 -9.44 -6.33
N HIS A 6 -17.20 -9.75 -7.30
CA HIS A 6 -17.30 -9.37 -8.72
C HIS A 6 -17.03 -10.57 -9.66
N PRO A 7 -17.90 -11.60 -9.64
CA PRO A 7 -17.71 -12.82 -10.42
C PRO A 7 -17.83 -12.64 -11.95
N GLU A 8 -18.24 -11.46 -12.41
CA GLU A 8 -18.33 -11.10 -13.83
C GLU A 8 -16.96 -10.91 -14.50
N HIS A 9 -15.89 -10.76 -13.72
CA HIS A 9 -14.51 -10.66 -14.20
C HIS A 9 -13.81 -12.02 -14.15
N THR A 10 -12.87 -12.26 -15.06
CA THR A 10 -11.94 -13.39 -14.97
C THR A 10 -10.66 -12.95 -14.27
N TYR A 11 -10.29 -13.65 -13.20
CA TYR A 11 -9.13 -13.33 -12.38
C TYR A 11 -8.02 -14.35 -12.57
N PHE A 12 -6.80 -13.86 -12.73
CA PHE A 12 -5.56 -14.62 -12.69
C PHE A 12 -4.75 -14.12 -11.47
N ASN A 13 -4.95 -14.78 -10.34
CA ASN A 13 -4.21 -14.46 -9.12
C ASN A 13 -2.87 -15.18 -9.16
N THR A 14 -1.78 -14.44 -9.29
CA THR A 14 -0.43 -14.98 -9.42
C THR A 14 0.46 -14.53 -8.27
N ASP A 15 1.34 -15.41 -7.82
CA ASP A 15 2.50 -15.12 -6.97
C ASP A 15 3.75 -15.62 -7.72
N VAL A 16 4.91 -15.58 -7.08
CA VAL A 16 6.21 -15.92 -7.71
C VAL A 16 6.23 -17.34 -8.28
N ASP A 17 5.50 -18.27 -7.69
CA ASP A 17 5.43 -19.67 -8.15
C ASP A 17 4.65 -19.81 -9.49
N GLU A 18 3.67 -18.93 -9.74
CA GLU A 18 2.88 -18.93 -10.99
C GLU A 18 3.46 -17.98 -12.04
N LEU A 19 4.01 -16.85 -11.61
CA LEU A 19 4.59 -15.85 -12.52
C LEU A 19 5.71 -15.06 -11.84
N ASP A 20 6.95 -15.33 -12.19
CA ASP A 20 8.07 -14.49 -11.80
C ASP A 20 8.01 -13.15 -12.56
N ILE A 21 7.61 -12.09 -11.87
CA ILE A 21 7.51 -10.74 -12.45
C ILE A 21 8.87 -10.09 -12.77
N THR A 22 9.98 -10.76 -12.47
CA THR A 22 11.32 -10.31 -12.87
C THR A 22 11.73 -10.87 -14.25
N ASP A 23 11.00 -11.84 -14.79
CA ASP A 23 11.17 -12.37 -16.14
C ASP A 23 10.21 -11.71 -17.14
N MET A 24 10.76 -10.80 -17.95
CA MET A 24 9.99 -10.07 -18.96
C MET A 24 9.34 -10.99 -20.00
N LEU A 25 10.02 -12.08 -20.39
CA LEU A 25 9.50 -13.00 -21.41
C LEU A 25 8.34 -13.82 -20.85
N ALA A 26 8.46 -14.28 -19.61
CA ALA A 26 7.37 -14.98 -18.92
C ALA A 26 6.13 -14.09 -18.77
N ILE A 27 6.32 -12.80 -18.42
CA ILE A 27 5.22 -11.84 -18.34
C ILE A 27 4.54 -11.66 -19.70
N GLU A 28 5.28 -11.42 -20.77
CA GLU A 28 4.73 -11.21 -22.12
C GLU A 28 3.97 -12.43 -22.61
N GLN A 29 4.50 -13.62 -22.38
CA GLN A 29 3.83 -14.87 -22.70
C GLN A 29 2.54 -15.01 -21.91
N PHE A 30 2.58 -14.87 -20.59
CA PHE A 30 1.42 -14.99 -19.71
C PHE A 30 0.29 -14.02 -20.10
N VAL A 31 0.63 -12.74 -20.30
CA VAL A 31 -0.32 -11.68 -20.69
C VAL A 31 -0.96 -11.99 -22.04
N THR A 32 -0.21 -12.57 -22.99
CA THR A 32 -0.69 -12.88 -24.33
C THR A 32 -1.56 -14.12 -24.35
N GLU A 33 -1.11 -15.23 -23.75
CA GLU A 33 -1.82 -16.52 -23.75
C GLU A 33 -3.15 -16.45 -22.99
N ASN A 34 -3.18 -15.72 -21.87
CA ASN A 34 -4.37 -15.56 -21.06
C ASN A 34 -5.24 -14.35 -21.48
N GLN A 35 -4.87 -13.65 -22.55
CA GLN A 35 -5.61 -12.50 -23.08
C GLN A 35 -5.90 -11.43 -22.01
N ILE A 36 -4.92 -11.12 -21.17
CA ILE A 36 -5.07 -10.18 -20.05
C ILE A 36 -5.40 -8.78 -20.56
N ASP A 37 -6.48 -8.18 -20.03
CA ASP A 37 -6.92 -6.81 -20.36
C ASP A 37 -6.39 -5.76 -19.38
N GLY A 38 -6.02 -6.17 -18.16
CA GLY A 38 -5.53 -5.27 -17.14
C GLY A 38 -4.70 -5.97 -16.07
N ILE A 39 -3.80 -5.21 -15.46
CA ILE A 39 -2.93 -5.69 -14.38
C ILE A 39 -3.12 -4.83 -13.14
N VAL A 40 -3.38 -5.45 -12.00
CA VAL A 40 -3.30 -4.81 -10.68
C VAL A 40 -2.05 -5.33 -10.00
N ASN A 41 -0.97 -4.55 -10.02
CA ASN A 41 0.27 -4.94 -9.38
C ASN A 41 0.31 -4.58 -7.90
N CYS A 42 0.15 -5.59 -7.05
CA CYS A 42 0.29 -5.52 -5.60
C CYS A 42 1.64 -6.07 -5.12
N ALA A 43 2.42 -6.70 -6.00
CA ALA A 43 3.72 -7.26 -5.66
C ALA A 43 4.75 -6.15 -5.43
N ALA A 44 5.52 -6.28 -4.36
CA ALA A 44 6.59 -5.35 -4.02
C ALA A 44 7.53 -5.93 -2.96
N TYR A 45 8.75 -5.45 -2.92
CA TYR A 45 9.61 -5.60 -1.76
C TYR A 45 9.17 -4.60 -0.68
N THR A 46 8.54 -5.08 0.40
CA THR A 46 7.92 -4.22 1.42
C THR A 46 8.64 -4.22 2.77
N ALA A 47 9.71 -5.00 2.92
CA ALA A 47 10.50 -5.04 4.15
C ALA A 47 11.40 -3.79 4.24
N VAL A 48 10.83 -2.65 4.64
CA VAL A 48 11.42 -1.30 4.58
C VAL A 48 12.83 -1.26 5.17
N ASP A 49 13.04 -1.80 6.39
CA ASP A 49 14.36 -1.79 7.03
C ASP A 49 15.38 -2.69 6.31
N LYS A 50 14.95 -3.86 5.83
CA LYS A 50 15.81 -4.77 5.07
C LYS A 50 16.14 -4.26 3.66
N ALA A 51 15.37 -3.32 3.12
CA ALA A 51 15.63 -2.71 1.83
C ALA A 51 16.95 -1.95 1.82
N GLU A 52 17.35 -1.37 2.97
CA GLU A 52 18.62 -0.65 3.10
C GLU A 52 19.84 -1.55 2.83
N ASP A 53 19.74 -2.84 3.18
CA ASP A 53 20.78 -3.86 2.95
C ASP A 53 20.60 -4.63 1.63
N ASN A 54 19.37 -4.66 1.07
CA ASN A 54 19.01 -5.46 -0.12
C ASN A 54 18.59 -4.60 -1.30
N LYS A 55 19.37 -3.57 -1.61
CA LYS A 55 19.06 -2.56 -2.64
C LYS A 55 18.79 -3.14 -4.02
N GLU A 56 19.56 -4.13 -4.44
CA GLU A 56 19.41 -4.76 -5.77
C GLU A 56 18.08 -5.48 -5.91
N LEU A 57 17.73 -6.34 -4.96
CA LEU A 57 16.46 -7.05 -4.96
C LEU A 57 15.29 -6.09 -4.85
N CYS A 58 15.40 -5.07 -3.97
CA CYS A 58 14.42 -4.03 -3.82
C CYS A 58 14.20 -3.26 -5.14
N THR A 59 15.29 -2.92 -5.85
CA THR A 59 15.21 -2.25 -7.16
C THR A 59 14.58 -3.16 -8.21
N THR A 60 14.96 -4.42 -8.26
CA THR A 60 14.39 -5.39 -9.21
C THR A 60 12.88 -5.49 -9.03
N LEU A 61 12.38 -5.70 -7.79
CA LEU A 61 10.96 -5.91 -7.51
C LEU A 61 10.12 -4.63 -7.54
N ASN A 62 10.68 -3.49 -7.11
CA ASN A 62 9.92 -2.24 -7.00
C ASN A 62 10.04 -1.33 -8.22
N THR A 63 11.07 -1.49 -9.06
CA THR A 63 11.34 -0.62 -10.21
C THR A 63 11.29 -1.35 -11.53
N VAL A 64 12.07 -2.45 -11.66
CA VAL A 64 12.22 -3.16 -12.94
C VAL A 64 10.97 -3.97 -13.26
N ALA A 65 10.52 -4.81 -12.33
CA ALA A 65 9.34 -5.66 -12.52
C ALA A 65 8.06 -4.86 -12.85
N PRO A 66 7.69 -3.76 -12.16
CA PRO A 66 6.57 -2.92 -12.57
C PRO A 66 6.71 -2.35 -13.98
N SER A 67 7.93 -2.02 -14.40
CA SER A 67 8.19 -1.52 -15.76
C SER A 67 7.98 -2.60 -16.83
N TYR A 68 8.32 -3.85 -16.52
CA TYR A 68 8.07 -5.00 -17.40
C TYR A 68 6.57 -5.27 -17.53
N LEU A 69 5.84 -5.30 -16.41
CA LEU A 69 4.39 -5.46 -16.41
C LEU A 69 3.69 -4.36 -17.23
N ALA A 70 4.12 -3.09 -17.04
CA ALA A 70 3.59 -1.95 -17.77
C ALA A 70 3.85 -2.07 -19.29
N SER A 71 5.05 -2.47 -19.67
CA SER A 71 5.40 -2.66 -21.08
C SER A 71 4.59 -3.79 -21.72
N ALA A 72 4.43 -4.92 -21.02
CA ALA A 72 3.70 -6.08 -21.54
C ALA A 72 2.22 -5.75 -21.76
N ILE A 73 1.56 -5.10 -20.79
CA ILE A 73 0.14 -4.78 -20.93
C ILE A 73 -0.12 -3.65 -21.95
N GLU A 74 0.78 -2.69 -22.11
CA GLU A 74 0.67 -1.65 -23.14
C GLU A 74 0.70 -2.25 -24.55
N LYS A 75 1.53 -3.29 -24.81
CA LYS A 75 1.56 -4.00 -26.11
C LYS A 75 0.20 -4.58 -26.51
N ARG A 76 -0.64 -4.90 -25.54
CA ARG A 76 -2.02 -5.37 -25.77
C ARG A 76 -3.07 -4.25 -25.78
N GLY A 77 -2.67 -2.99 -25.51
CA GLY A 77 -3.60 -1.87 -25.36
C GLY A 77 -4.42 -1.94 -24.07
N GLY A 78 -3.95 -2.70 -23.08
CA GLY A 78 -4.61 -2.87 -21.79
C GLY A 78 -4.34 -1.70 -20.82
N TRP A 79 -4.60 -1.92 -19.55
CA TRP A 79 -4.42 -0.93 -18.47
C TRP A 79 -3.65 -1.53 -17.28
N MET A 80 -3.09 -0.66 -16.44
CA MET A 80 -2.38 -1.09 -15.23
C MET A 80 -2.73 -0.21 -14.03
N ILE A 81 -2.98 -0.85 -12.88
CA ILE A 81 -2.99 -0.20 -11.57
C ILE A 81 -1.75 -0.64 -10.80
N GLN A 82 -0.93 0.34 -10.38
CA GLN A 82 0.26 0.13 -9.58
C GLN A 82 0.03 0.60 -8.15
N ILE A 83 0.20 -0.30 -7.18
CA ILE A 83 0.18 0.09 -5.77
C ILE A 83 1.54 0.66 -5.38
N SER A 84 1.54 1.88 -4.84
CA SER A 84 2.70 2.60 -4.36
C SER A 84 2.56 2.99 -2.88
N THR A 85 3.36 3.92 -2.39
CA THR A 85 3.55 4.19 -0.97
C THR A 85 3.64 5.68 -0.67
N ASP A 86 3.29 6.06 0.55
CA ASP A 86 3.55 7.35 1.19
C ASP A 86 5.05 7.63 1.40
N TYR A 87 5.91 6.59 1.44
CA TYR A 87 7.37 6.72 1.57
C TYR A 87 8.05 7.41 0.39
N VAL A 88 7.32 7.76 -0.66
CA VAL A 88 7.83 8.67 -1.71
C VAL A 88 8.03 10.10 -1.20
N PHE A 89 7.51 10.42 -0.02
CA PHE A 89 7.64 11.71 0.65
C PHE A 89 8.57 11.62 1.87
N ASN A 90 9.29 12.70 2.17
CA ASN A 90 10.25 12.78 3.29
C ASN A 90 9.61 13.08 4.66
N GLY A 91 8.32 13.38 4.71
CA GLY A 91 7.63 13.62 5.99
C GLY A 91 7.83 14.99 6.62
N THR A 92 8.32 15.99 5.89
CA THR A 92 8.62 17.32 6.43
C THR A 92 7.45 18.31 6.36
N LYS A 93 6.36 17.97 5.67
CA LYS A 93 5.14 18.77 5.67
C LYS A 93 4.38 18.63 6.99
N TYR A 94 3.51 19.59 7.26
CA TYR A 94 2.54 19.60 8.35
C TYR A 94 1.09 19.68 7.85
N THR A 95 0.90 19.55 6.54
CA THR A 95 -0.40 19.45 5.87
C THR A 95 -0.42 18.18 5.02
N PRO A 96 -1.58 17.58 4.74
CA PRO A 96 -1.65 16.38 3.90
C PRO A 96 -0.92 16.56 2.56
N TYR A 97 -0.21 15.53 2.14
CA TYR A 97 0.44 15.49 0.84
C TYR A 97 -0.60 15.34 -0.26
N VAL A 98 -0.53 16.19 -1.28
CA VAL A 98 -1.32 16.09 -2.51
C VAL A 98 -0.50 15.42 -3.61
N GLU A 99 -1.14 14.90 -4.64
CA GLU A 99 -0.47 14.17 -5.74
C GLU A 99 0.49 15.03 -6.55
N THR A 100 0.34 16.35 -6.48
CA THR A 100 1.22 17.34 -7.15
C THR A 100 2.43 17.76 -6.31
N ASP A 101 2.50 17.34 -5.04
CA ASP A 101 3.70 17.58 -4.23
C ASP A 101 4.89 16.81 -4.81
N THR A 102 6.05 17.45 -4.85
CA THR A 102 7.26 16.83 -5.36
C THR A 102 7.72 15.70 -4.45
N PRO A 103 7.80 14.45 -4.94
CA PRO A 103 8.35 13.35 -4.17
C PRO A 103 9.82 13.59 -3.79
N CYS A 104 10.17 13.24 -2.57
CA CYS A 104 11.53 13.35 -2.02
C CYS A 104 11.77 12.18 -1.03
N PRO A 105 11.94 10.94 -1.50
CA PRO A 105 12.08 9.79 -0.62
C PRO A 105 13.43 9.76 0.10
N ASP A 106 13.43 9.40 1.39
CA ASP A 106 14.62 9.32 2.25
C ASP A 106 15.05 7.87 2.55
N SER A 107 14.46 6.87 1.88
CA SER A 107 14.78 5.45 2.05
C SER A 107 14.94 4.74 0.72
N VAL A 108 15.65 3.61 0.71
CA VAL A 108 15.77 2.74 -0.47
C VAL A 108 14.39 2.26 -0.92
N TYR A 109 13.54 1.87 0.04
CA TYR A 109 12.16 1.46 -0.25
C TYR A 109 11.39 2.57 -0.99
N GLY A 110 11.35 3.77 -0.44
CA GLY A 110 10.65 4.91 -1.05
C GLY A 110 11.20 5.27 -2.43
N SER A 111 12.53 5.32 -2.57
CA SER A 111 13.21 5.64 -3.83
C SER A 111 12.93 4.62 -4.93
N THR A 112 12.96 3.32 -4.61
CA THR A 112 12.69 2.26 -5.59
C THR A 112 11.22 2.20 -5.97
N LYS A 113 10.28 2.45 -5.03
CA LYS A 113 8.85 2.57 -5.34
C LYS A 113 8.57 3.76 -6.26
N LEU A 114 9.18 4.92 -6.00
CA LEU A 114 9.05 6.09 -6.87
C LEU A 114 9.59 5.83 -8.27
N ALA A 115 10.75 5.18 -8.38
CA ALA A 115 11.29 4.80 -9.68
C ALA A 115 10.35 3.84 -10.44
N GLY A 116 9.66 2.95 -9.73
CA GLY A 116 8.62 2.10 -10.30
C GLY A 116 7.41 2.89 -10.81
N GLU A 117 6.93 3.91 -10.07
CA GLU A 117 5.86 4.81 -10.54
C GLU A 117 6.22 5.46 -11.88
N LEU A 118 7.46 5.98 -11.98
CA LEU A 118 7.97 6.62 -13.18
C LEU A 118 8.07 5.62 -14.35
N GLY A 119 8.54 4.39 -14.09
CA GLY A 119 8.60 3.32 -15.07
C GLY A 119 7.21 2.95 -15.59
N VAL A 120 6.25 2.73 -14.70
CA VAL A 120 4.86 2.40 -15.08
C VAL A 120 4.23 3.51 -15.91
N SER A 121 4.34 4.76 -15.48
CA SER A 121 3.82 5.92 -16.22
C SER A 121 4.46 6.09 -17.59
N LYS A 122 5.74 5.72 -17.74
CA LYS A 122 6.47 5.80 -19.00
C LYS A 122 6.02 4.72 -19.98
N PHE A 123 5.79 3.50 -19.50
CA PHE A 123 5.58 2.34 -20.36
C PHE A 123 4.11 1.95 -20.55
N CYS A 124 3.18 2.43 -19.74
CA CYS A 124 1.75 2.17 -19.89
C CYS A 124 0.95 3.48 -19.84
N LYS A 125 0.34 3.86 -20.97
CA LYS A 125 -0.44 5.11 -21.08
C LYS A 125 -1.72 5.09 -20.26
N ARG A 126 -2.33 3.92 -20.12
CA ARG A 126 -3.54 3.71 -19.32
C ARG A 126 -3.17 3.18 -17.93
N SER A 127 -2.24 3.86 -17.25
CA SER A 127 -1.80 3.49 -15.92
C SER A 127 -2.35 4.40 -14.83
N MET A 128 -2.80 3.80 -13.73
CA MET A 128 -3.20 4.45 -12.50
C MET A 128 -2.23 4.03 -11.39
N ILE A 129 -1.62 5.00 -10.72
CA ILE A 129 -0.75 4.76 -9.57
C ILE A 129 -1.52 5.13 -8.32
N ILE A 130 -1.62 4.23 -7.35
CA ILE A 130 -2.27 4.51 -6.07
C ILE A 130 -1.21 4.46 -4.97
N ARG A 131 -0.85 5.62 -4.41
CA ARG A 131 -0.04 5.72 -3.20
C ARG A 131 -0.91 5.46 -2.00
N THR A 132 -0.50 4.53 -1.15
CA THR A 132 -1.20 4.16 0.08
C THR A 132 -0.26 4.11 1.26
N ALA A 133 -0.79 4.01 2.48
CA ALA A 133 -0.03 4.03 3.72
C ALA A 133 -0.55 2.99 4.71
N TRP A 134 0.30 2.42 5.55
CA TRP A 134 -0.05 1.61 6.72
C TRP A 134 -1.07 0.51 6.42
N LEU A 135 -0.83 -0.24 5.34
CA LEU A 135 -1.76 -1.27 4.84
C LEU A 135 -1.87 -2.43 5.83
N TYR A 136 -3.10 -2.83 6.14
CA TYR A 136 -3.40 -3.98 6.97
C TYR A 136 -4.61 -4.77 6.44
N SER A 137 -4.69 -6.04 6.81
CA SER A 137 -5.78 -6.92 6.42
C SER A 137 -5.95 -8.09 7.40
N THR A 138 -6.99 -8.89 7.17
CA THR A 138 -7.17 -10.19 7.81
C THR A 138 -6.17 -11.24 7.32
N TYR A 139 -5.51 -11.01 6.18
CA TYR A 139 -4.53 -11.90 5.55
C TYR A 139 -3.09 -11.47 5.84
N GLY A 140 -2.15 -12.40 5.71
CA GLY A 140 -0.72 -12.14 5.84
C GLY A 140 -0.30 -11.61 7.21
N ASN A 141 0.94 -11.17 7.31
CA ASN A 141 1.49 -10.50 8.50
C ASN A 141 1.33 -8.99 8.35
N ASN A 142 0.86 -8.31 9.39
CA ASN A 142 0.71 -6.86 9.40
C ASN A 142 0.74 -6.30 10.84
N PHE A 143 0.75 -4.98 10.95
CA PHE A 143 0.85 -4.29 12.23
C PHE A 143 -0.31 -4.64 13.18
N VAL A 144 -1.56 -4.72 12.69
CA VAL A 144 -2.74 -5.03 13.52
C VAL A 144 -2.58 -6.39 14.20
N LYS A 145 -2.27 -7.43 13.43
CA LYS A 145 -2.04 -8.79 13.97
C LYS A 145 -0.87 -8.84 14.95
N THR A 146 0.19 -8.09 14.64
CA THR A 146 1.37 -7.99 15.51
C THR A 146 1.01 -7.35 16.84
N MET A 147 0.26 -6.25 16.85
CA MET A 147 -0.16 -5.58 18.08
C MET A 147 -1.13 -6.43 18.90
N ILE A 148 -2.05 -7.16 18.25
CA ILE A 148 -2.93 -8.11 18.94
C ILE A 148 -2.12 -9.22 19.61
N ARG A 149 -1.16 -9.82 18.91
CA ARG A 149 -0.30 -10.88 19.47
C ARG A 149 0.54 -10.37 20.63
N LEU A 150 1.27 -9.28 20.42
CA LEU A 150 2.13 -8.70 21.45
C LEU A 150 1.34 -8.21 22.67
N GLY A 151 0.15 -7.67 22.47
CA GLY A 151 -0.71 -7.22 23.57
C GLY A 151 -1.25 -8.37 24.44
N LYS A 152 -1.36 -9.58 23.87
CA LYS A 152 -1.69 -10.80 24.65
C LYS A 152 -0.49 -11.40 25.37
N GLU A 153 0.72 -11.23 24.82
CA GLU A 153 1.95 -11.85 25.31
C GLU A 153 2.71 -10.99 26.33
N LYS A 154 2.60 -9.66 26.25
CA LYS A 154 3.43 -8.72 27.02
C LYS A 154 2.59 -7.84 27.96
N PRO A 155 3.09 -7.55 29.18
CA PRO A 155 2.43 -6.64 30.10
C PRO A 155 2.57 -5.17 29.67
N GLU A 156 3.59 -4.82 28.87
CA GLU A 156 3.85 -3.47 28.39
C GLU A 156 4.40 -3.47 26.96
N LEU A 157 4.02 -2.48 26.16
CA LEU A 157 4.53 -2.19 24.82
C LEU A 157 4.83 -0.70 24.70
N GLY A 158 6.04 -0.37 24.21
CA GLY A 158 6.36 0.97 23.76
C GLY A 158 6.02 1.13 22.27
N VAL A 159 5.28 2.17 21.90
CA VAL A 159 4.86 2.42 20.51
C VAL A 159 5.04 3.89 20.14
N ILE A 160 5.57 4.14 18.96
CA ILE A 160 5.87 5.49 18.44
C ILE A 160 4.61 6.34 18.34
N PHE A 161 4.65 7.57 18.89
CA PHE A 161 3.52 8.50 18.84
C PHE A 161 3.78 9.73 17.95
N ASP A 162 5.03 9.99 17.57
CA ASP A 162 5.47 11.16 16.78
C ASP A 162 5.69 10.84 15.29
N GLN A 163 5.18 9.70 14.82
CA GLN A 163 4.99 9.39 13.40
C GLN A 163 3.50 9.39 13.10
N ILE A 164 3.08 10.31 12.24
CA ILE A 164 1.67 10.62 11.96
C ILE A 164 1.32 10.21 10.54
N GLY A 165 0.27 9.43 10.40
CA GLY A 165 -0.19 8.93 9.12
C GLY A 165 -1.67 8.51 9.17
N THR A 166 -2.07 7.67 8.25
CA THR A 166 -3.41 7.09 8.22
C THR A 166 -3.35 5.62 7.82
N PRO A 167 -3.96 4.70 8.58
CA PRO A 167 -4.03 3.30 8.20
C PRO A 167 -4.92 3.10 6.97
N THR A 168 -4.64 2.03 6.23
CA THR A 168 -5.45 1.60 5.08
C THR A 168 -5.88 0.16 5.26
N TYR A 169 -7.18 -0.09 5.33
CA TYR A 169 -7.73 -1.44 5.27
C TYR A 169 -7.70 -1.93 3.83
N ALA A 170 -7.00 -3.05 3.58
CA ALA A 170 -6.81 -3.57 2.23
C ALA A 170 -8.12 -3.87 1.48
N ARG A 171 -9.21 -4.19 2.21
CA ARG A 171 -10.53 -4.38 1.61
C ARG A 171 -11.10 -3.10 1.03
N ASP A 172 -10.91 -1.96 1.71
CA ASP A 172 -11.38 -0.67 1.21
C ASP A 172 -10.57 -0.23 -0.02
N LEU A 173 -9.25 -0.44 0.00
CA LEU A 173 -8.40 -0.21 -1.18
C LEU A 173 -8.84 -1.11 -2.35
N ALA A 174 -9.13 -2.38 -2.09
CA ALA A 174 -9.61 -3.31 -3.12
C ALA A 174 -10.94 -2.86 -3.74
N ARG A 175 -11.89 -2.38 -2.93
CA ARG A 175 -13.17 -1.81 -3.41
C ARG A 175 -12.95 -0.60 -4.33
N VAL A 176 -12.02 0.29 -3.97
CA VAL A 176 -11.71 1.46 -4.80
C VAL A 176 -11.04 1.06 -6.10
N ILE A 177 -10.17 0.04 -6.09
CA ILE A 177 -9.59 -0.55 -7.30
C ILE A 177 -10.71 -1.05 -8.23
N MET A 178 -11.70 -1.79 -7.72
CA MET A 178 -12.82 -2.26 -8.52
C MET A 178 -13.66 -1.13 -9.09
N VAL A 179 -13.98 -0.11 -8.29
CA VAL A 179 -14.68 1.08 -8.79
C VAL A 179 -13.90 1.75 -9.94
N ALA A 180 -12.58 1.81 -9.85
CA ALA A 180 -11.75 2.36 -10.93
C ALA A 180 -11.78 1.49 -12.18
N ILE A 181 -11.79 0.17 -12.04
CA ILE A 181 -11.92 -0.78 -13.17
C ILE A 181 -13.28 -0.61 -13.85
N GLU A 182 -14.37 -0.65 -13.10
CA GLU A 182 -15.75 -0.58 -13.61
C GLU A 182 -16.09 0.78 -14.25
N LYS A 183 -15.64 1.89 -13.64
CA LYS A 183 -15.86 3.24 -14.20
C LYS A 183 -14.86 3.64 -15.28
N GLY A 184 -13.86 2.80 -15.53
CA GLY A 184 -12.77 3.04 -16.47
C GLY A 184 -11.58 3.76 -15.83
N ILE A 185 -10.40 3.17 -16.05
CA ILE A 185 -9.13 3.67 -15.50
C ILE A 185 -8.87 5.10 -16.01
N GLN A 186 -8.76 6.03 -15.08
CA GLN A 186 -8.31 7.39 -15.34
C GLN A 186 -6.80 7.47 -15.05
N PRO A 187 -5.94 7.67 -16.07
CA PRO A 187 -4.50 7.67 -15.89
C PRO A 187 -4.03 8.77 -14.93
N GLY A 188 -2.99 8.45 -14.16
CA GLY A 188 -2.35 9.39 -13.26
C GLY A 188 -2.04 8.85 -11.88
N VAL A 189 -1.51 9.71 -11.01
CA VAL A 189 -1.21 9.39 -9.61
C VAL A 189 -2.40 9.78 -8.75
N TYR A 190 -2.75 8.91 -7.81
CA TYR A 190 -3.82 9.08 -6.83
C TYR A 190 -3.34 8.68 -5.45
N HIS A 191 -3.93 9.27 -4.42
CA HIS A 191 -3.71 8.91 -3.05
C HIS A 191 -4.93 8.18 -2.48
N PHE A 192 -4.70 7.11 -1.71
CA PHE A 192 -5.75 6.41 -1.00
C PHE A 192 -5.26 5.91 0.37
N SER A 193 -6.00 6.25 1.42
CA SER A 193 -6.01 5.64 2.74
C SER A 193 -7.40 5.81 3.33
N ASN A 194 -7.71 5.16 4.44
CA ASN A 194 -8.96 5.46 5.14
C ASN A 194 -8.98 6.92 5.62
N GLU A 195 -10.13 7.47 5.98
CA GLU A 195 -10.21 8.83 6.53
C GLU A 195 -9.70 8.89 7.98
N GLY A 196 -9.19 10.04 8.39
CA GLY A 196 -8.64 10.31 9.72
C GLY A 196 -7.13 10.45 9.72
N VAL A 197 -6.57 10.82 10.87
CA VAL A 197 -5.14 11.07 11.08
C VAL A 197 -4.77 10.62 12.48
N ILE A 198 -3.76 9.76 12.61
CA ILE A 198 -3.35 9.15 13.89
C ILE A 198 -1.85 8.87 13.93
N SER A 199 -1.34 8.57 15.13
CA SER A 199 -0.02 7.96 15.34
C SER A 199 -0.09 6.42 15.40
N TRP A 200 1.06 5.74 15.33
CA TRP A 200 1.14 4.30 15.59
C TRP A 200 0.70 3.96 17.03
N TYR A 201 0.95 4.86 17.99
CA TYR A 201 0.47 4.73 19.35
C TYR A 201 -1.06 4.72 19.42
N ASP A 202 -1.73 5.71 18.79
CA ASP A 202 -3.20 5.77 18.75
C ASP A 202 -3.78 4.53 18.07
N PHE A 203 -3.15 4.09 16.96
CA PHE A 203 -3.56 2.89 16.25
C PHE A 203 -3.49 1.65 17.15
N THR A 204 -2.39 1.48 17.91
CA THR A 204 -2.23 0.37 18.87
C THR A 204 -3.27 0.43 19.99
N LYS A 205 -3.55 1.62 20.54
CA LYS A 205 -4.59 1.80 21.56
C LYS A 205 -5.96 1.36 21.05
N ALA A 206 -6.32 1.75 19.83
CA ALA A 206 -7.57 1.35 19.19
C ALA A 206 -7.62 -0.17 18.92
N ILE A 207 -6.54 -0.76 18.41
CA ILE A 207 -6.42 -2.20 18.18
C ILE A 207 -6.67 -2.97 19.49
N HIS A 208 -5.99 -2.62 20.58
CA HIS A 208 -6.17 -3.28 21.87
C HIS A 208 -7.58 -3.14 22.39
N ARG A 209 -8.17 -1.94 22.33
CA ARG A 209 -9.55 -1.69 22.75
C ARG A 209 -10.56 -2.54 21.98
N LEU A 210 -10.46 -2.56 20.64
CA LEU A 210 -11.37 -3.31 19.77
C LEU A 210 -11.17 -4.84 19.89
N ALA A 211 -9.94 -5.29 20.17
CA ALA A 211 -9.65 -6.70 20.40
C ALA A 211 -9.88 -7.16 21.85
N GLY A 212 -10.38 -6.30 22.74
CA GLY A 212 -10.63 -6.62 24.15
C GLY A 212 -9.37 -6.89 24.98
N ILE A 213 -8.22 -6.35 24.59
CA ILE A 213 -6.94 -6.54 25.29
C ILE A 213 -6.78 -5.46 26.35
N THR A 214 -6.87 -5.86 27.63
CA THR A 214 -6.76 -4.98 28.78
C THR A 214 -5.50 -5.22 29.63
N SER A 215 -4.78 -6.33 29.38
CA SER A 215 -3.63 -6.79 30.18
C SER A 215 -2.32 -6.10 29.81
N CYS A 216 -2.27 -5.38 28.68
CA CYS A 216 -1.05 -4.75 28.17
C CYS A 216 -1.10 -3.24 28.30
N HIS A 217 -0.16 -2.66 29.02
CA HIS A 217 0.04 -1.21 29.06
C HIS A 217 0.76 -0.72 27.79
N VAL A 218 0.15 0.18 27.03
CA VAL A 218 0.79 0.78 25.84
C VAL A 218 1.35 2.15 26.22
N ARG A 219 2.68 2.28 26.15
CA ARG A 219 3.45 3.49 26.45
C ARG A 219 3.84 4.23 25.16
N PRO A 220 3.64 5.55 25.06
CA PRO A 220 4.14 6.32 23.91
C PRO A 220 5.67 6.40 23.92
N LEU A 221 6.26 6.31 22.72
CA LEU A 221 7.69 6.48 22.47
C LEU A 221 7.91 7.58 21.43
N HIS A 222 8.99 8.35 21.60
CA HIS A 222 9.53 9.15 20.50
C HIS A 222 10.26 8.26 19.47
N THR A 223 10.31 8.70 18.22
CA THR A 223 11.07 8.02 17.16
C THR A 223 12.53 7.80 17.56
N ALA A 224 13.14 8.76 18.26
CA ALA A 224 14.52 8.67 18.74
C ALA A 224 14.74 7.55 19.77
N GLU A 225 13.71 7.08 20.48
CA GLU A 225 13.80 5.99 21.44
C GLU A 225 13.74 4.60 20.77
N PHE A 226 13.38 4.54 19.48
CA PHE A 226 13.29 3.31 18.70
C PHE A 226 13.96 3.46 17.33
N PRO A 227 15.32 3.53 17.30
CA PRO A 227 16.04 3.70 16.05
C PRO A 227 15.83 2.50 15.11
N THR A 228 15.65 2.79 13.83
CA THR A 228 15.46 1.80 12.75
C THR A 228 16.43 2.08 11.60
N PRO A 229 16.84 1.03 10.83
CA PRO A 229 17.74 1.20 9.68
C PRO A 229 17.21 2.20 8.64
N ALA A 230 15.94 2.07 8.29
CA ALA A 230 15.31 3.00 7.35
C ALA A 230 14.75 4.23 8.08
N HIS A 231 14.92 5.40 7.47
CA HIS A 231 14.27 6.63 7.92
C HIS A 231 12.75 6.52 7.66
N ARG A 232 11.94 6.81 8.69
CA ARG A 232 10.48 6.85 8.61
C ARG A 232 9.98 8.29 8.66
N PRO A 233 9.07 8.70 7.76
CA PRO A 233 8.54 10.05 7.76
C PRO A 233 7.78 10.35 9.06
N HIS A 234 8.02 11.53 9.65
CA HIS A 234 7.25 12.00 10.82
C HIS A 234 5.78 12.28 10.47
N TYR A 235 5.54 12.74 9.25
CA TYR A 235 4.20 13.04 8.75
C TYR A 235 4.02 12.47 7.35
N SER A 236 3.08 11.55 7.16
CA SER A 236 2.84 10.91 5.87
C SER A 236 1.36 10.88 5.46
N VAL A 237 0.56 11.77 6.04
CA VAL A 237 -0.87 11.86 5.71
C VAL A 237 -1.06 12.24 4.25
N LEU A 238 -1.87 11.45 3.54
CA LEU A 238 -2.20 11.64 2.13
C LEU A 238 -3.55 12.36 2.00
N ASP A 239 -3.63 13.37 1.14
CA ASP A 239 -4.90 13.96 0.71
C ASP A 239 -5.57 13.01 -0.30
N LYS A 240 -6.85 12.72 -0.11
CA LYS A 240 -7.64 11.80 -0.94
C LYS A 240 -8.68 12.50 -1.81
N THR A 241 -8.64 13.83 -1.87
CA THR A 241 -9.64 14.63 -2.58
C THR A 241 -9.75 14.24 -4.05
N LYS A 242 -8.60 14.03 -4.72
CA LYS A 242 -8.57 13.70 -6.14
C LYS A 242 -9.28 12.37 -6.43
N ILE A 243 -8.97 11.29 -5.72
CA ILE A 243 -9.60 9.99 -5.98
C ILE A 243 -11.09 10.01 -5.66
N LYS A 244 -11.50 10.69 -4.56
CA LYS A 244 -12.92 10.88 -4.20
C LYS A 244 -13.70 11.60 -5.29
N GLN A 245 -13.16 12.68 -5.83
CA GLN A 245 -13.80 13.45 -6.90
C GLN A 245 -13.82 12.70 -8.24
N THR A 246 -12.70 12.06 -8.61
CA THR A 246 -12.58 11.36 -9.89
C THR A 246 -13.58 10.20 -9.99
N TYR A 247 -13.75 9.44 -8.92
CA TYR A 247 -14.58 8.24 -8.92
C TYR A 247 -15.91 8.41 -8.19
N ASN A 248 -16.19 9.59 -7.64
CA ASN A 248 -17.39 9.88 -6.85
C ASN A 248 -17.61 8.79 -5.77
N ILE A 249 -16.63 8.68 -4.86
CA ILE A 249 -16.62 7.70 -3.77
C ILE A 249 -16.52 8.39 -2.42
N GLU A 250 -17.06 7.73 -1.41
CA GLU A 250 -16.80 8.01 -0.01
C GLU A 250 -15.79 7.01 0.55
N ILE A 251 -14.93 7.48 1.44
CA ILE A 251 -13.89 6.64 2.06
C ILE A 251 -14.27 6.46 3.54
N PRO A 252 -14.33 5.21 4.04
CA PRO A 252 -14.64 4.95 5.44
C PRO A 252 -13.62 5.57 6.41
N TYR A 253 -14.08 5.92 7.61
CA TYR A 253 -13.19 6.32 8.69
C TYR A 253 -12.34 5.13 9.16
N TRP A 254 -11.06 5.38 9.43
CA TRP A 254 -10.08 4.32 9.70
C TRP A 254 -10.47 3.37 10.83
N GLU A 255 -11.15 3.89 11.87
CA GLU A 255 -11.51 3.07 13.03
C GLU A 255 -12.71 2.15 12.74
N GLU A 256 -13.63 2.56 11.88
CA GLU A 256 -14.74 1.72 11.42
C GLU A 256 -14.18 0.54 10.61
N SER A 257 -13.26 0.81 9.69
CA SER A 257 -12.57 -0.22 8.91
C SER A 257 -11.71 -1.14 9.78
N LEU A 258 -11.07 -0.61 10.84
CA LEU A 258 -10.32 -1.41 11.80
C LEU A 258 -11.26 -2.34 12.58
N ALA A 259 -12.41 -1.84 13.04
CA ALA A 259 -13.39 -2.65 13.74
C ALA A 259 -13.91 -3.80 12.85
N GLU A 260 -14.22 -3.51 11.57
CA GLU A 260 -14.60 -4.54 10.59
C GLU A 260 -13.50 -5.61 10.42
N CYS A 261 -12.24 -5.18 10.32
CA CYS A 261 -11.10 -6.10 10.19
C CYS A 261 -10.95 -6.99 11.43
N ILE A 262 -10.97 -6.41 12.63
CA ILE A 262 -10.78 -7.15 13.89
C ILE A 262 -11.91 -8.15 14.12
N ALA A 263 -13.15 -7.80 13.76
CA ALA A 263 -14.29 -8.72 13.87
C ALA A 263 -14.17 -9.97 12.99
N LYS A 264 -13.25 -9.97 12.02
CA LYS A 264 -12.99 -11.10 11.10
C LYS A 264 -11.69 -11.86 11.42
N LEU A 265 -10.94 -11.44 12.45
CA LEU A 265 -9.74 -12.11 12.92
C LEU A 265 -10.05 -13.15 14.00
#